data_cda1ed61507897316400e5afbb7f637f
#
_entry.id   cda1ed61507897316400e5afbb7f637f
#
_cell.length_a   1.000
_cell.length_b   1.000
_cell.length_c   1.000
_cell.angle_alpha   90.00
_cell.angle_beta   90.00
_cell.angle_gamma   90.00
#
_symmetry.space_group_name_H-M   'P 1'
#
loop_
_entity.id
_entity.type
_entity.pdbx_description
1 polymer ?
#
loop_
_entity_poly.entity_id
_entity_poly.type
_entity_poly.pdbx_seq_one_letter_code
_entity_poly.pdbx_strand_id
1 'polypeptide(L)'
;MEPLAFVIANDLSMIPVVQAGASAYLRAAGAGDEVVRQAELVIEEIVTNILRYEYLEGQRETLNLTLSLPDGFLEWRIRFRGIPFDIENLKQWEKRTADTERIIESGGRGLGLRLLGRYSDDVTYRNLGWQGQEVIIRQA
;
A
#
# COMPACT_ATOMS: atom_id res chain seq x y z
N MET A 1 19.61 1.72 8.60
CA MET A 1 18.96 3.05 8.48
C MET A 1 17.63 3.03 9.22
N GLU A 2 17.36 4.04 10.00
CA GLU A 2 16.11 4.13 10.74
C GLU A 2 14.90 4.19 9.81
N PRO A 3 13.75 3.64 10.19
CA PRO A 3 12.55 3.71 9.37
C PRO A 3 12.09 5.16 9.14
N LEU A 4 11.48 5.40 7.98
CA LEU A 4 10.83 6.65 7.66
C LEU A 4 9.32 6.50 7.87
N ALA A 5 8.74 7.36 8.68
CA ALA A 5 7.30 7.34 8.98
C ALA A 5 6.60 8.56 8.43
N PHE A 6 5.38 8.35 7.94
CA PHE A 6 4.47 9.39 7.48
C PHE A 6 3.14 9.27 8.21
N VAL A 7 2.55 10.40 8.54
CA VAL A 7 1.15 10.49 8.94
C VAL A 7 0.48 11.45 7.96
N ILE A 8 -0.42 10.95 7.14
CA ILE A 8 -1.08 11.74 6.09
C ILE A 8 -2.60 11.71 6.25
N ALA A 9 -3.24 12.78 5.77
CA ALA A 9 -4.69 12.78 5.61
C ALA A 9 -5.09 11.77 4.51
N ASN A 10 -6.33 11.27 4.58
CA ASN A 10 -6.88 10.37 3.58
C ASN A 10 -7.29 11.12 2.30
N ASP A 11 -6.32 11.76 1.67
CA ASP A 11 -6.47 12.61 0.49
C ASP A 11 -5.48 12.16 -0.59
N LEU A 12 -5.96 11.96 -1.81
CA LEU A 12 -5.14 11.54 -2.95
C LEU A 12 -3.97 12.48 -3.23
N SER A 13 -4.11 13.77 -2.90
CA SER A 13 -3.04 14.76 -3.08
C SER A 13 -1.81 14.48 -2.23
N MET A 14 -1.94 13.65 -1.20
CA MET A 14 -0.81 13.29 -0.33
C MET A 14 0.09 12.21 -0.93
N ILE A 15 -0.36 11.48 -1.95
CA ILE A 15 0.42 10.42 -2.56
C ILE A 15 1.76 10.94 -3.11
N PRO A 16 1.80 12.02 -3.92
CA PRO A 16 3.07 12.54 -4.41
C PRO A 16 4.03 12.98 -3.29
N VAL A 17 3.50 13.45 -2.17
CA VAL A 17 4.33 13.84 -1.01
C VAL A 17 5.02 12.63 -0.42
N VAL A 18 4.29 11.54 -0.22
CA VAL A 18 4.84 10.27 0.28
C VAL A 18 5.87 9.72 -0.70
N GLN A 19 5.57 9.74 -2.00
CA GLN A 19 6.48 9.26 -3.04
C GLN A 19 7.79 10.05 -3.04
N ALA A 20 7.73 11.37 -2.91
CA ALA A 20 8.92 12.21 -2.86
C ALA A 20 9.79 11.88 -1.64
N GLY A 21 9.18 11.73 -0.47
CA GLY A 21 9.87 11.34 0.76
C GLY A 21 10.50 9.95 0.66
N ALA A 22 9.76 8.99 0.12
CA ALA A 22 10.25 7.63 -0.08
C ALA A 22 11.43 7.60 -1.05
N SER A 23 11.36 8.34 -2.15
CA SER A 23 12.45 8.46 -3.12
C SER A 23 13.72 8.99 -2.46
N ALA A 24 13.61 10.08 -1.71
CA ALA A 24 14.76 10.68 -1.03
C ALA A 24 15.37 9.70 0.00
N TYR A 25 14.53 9.02 0.77
CA TYR A 25 14.97 8.03 1.75
C TYR A 25 15.72 6.87 1.09
N LEU A 26 15.15 6.29 0.06
CA LEU A 26 15.74 5.15 -0.64
C LEU A 26 17.05 5.51 -1.33
N ARG A 27 17.14 6.69 -1.95
CA ARG A 27 18.37 7.17 -2.58
C ARG A 27 19.46 7.41 -1.54
N ALA A 28 19.11 7.95 -0.38
CA ALA A 28 20.04 8.12 0.74
C ALA A 28 20.55 6.76 1.26
N ALA A 29 19.75 5.72 1.15
CA ALA A 29 20.13 4.35 1.52
C ALA A 29 20.92 3.62 0.41
N GLY A 30 21.17 4.28 -0.73
CA GLY A 30 21.93 3.71 -1.84
C GLY A 30 21.11 2.91 -2.86
N ALA A 31 19.76 2.98 -2.79
CA ALA A 31 18.92 2.29 -3.76
C ALA A 31 19.03 2.90 -5.16
N GLY A 32 18.98 2.05 -6.18
CA GLY A 32 18.99 2.49 -7.57
C GLY A 32 17.63 2.97 -8.06
N ASP A 33 17.60 3.55 -9.26
CA ASP A 33 16.39 4.13 -9.85
C ASP A 33 15.24 3.13 -9.99
N GLU A 34 15.53 1.88 -10.32
CA GLU A 34 14.52 0.85 -10.49
C GLU A 34 13.80 0.55 -9.17
N VAL A 35 14.54 0.42 -8.08
CA VAL A 35 13.96 0.16 -6.75
C VAL A 35 13.10 1.33 -6.31
N VAL A 36 13.58 2.57 -6.52
CA VAL A 36 12.83 3.78 -6.20
C VAL A 36 11.50 3.82 -6.96
N ARG A 37 11.55 3.57 -8.27
CA ARG A 37 10.35 3.58 -9.11
C ARG A 37 9.34 2.51 -8.69
N GLN A 38 9.81 1.31 -8.39
CA GLN A 38 8.94 0.23 -7.91
C GLN A 38 8.27 0.61 -6.58
N ALA A 39 9.02 1.20 -5.66
CA ALA A 39 8.47 1.64 -4.37
C ALA A 39 7.40 2.73 -4.56
N GLU A 40 7.64 3.69 -5.45
CA GLU A 40 6.66 4.74 -5.76
C GLU A 40 5.38 4.16 -6.37
N LEU A 41 5.53 3.23 -7.30
CA LEU A 41 4.39 2.59 -7.97
C LEU A 41 3.54 1.79 -6.99
N VAL A 42 4.18 1.01 -6.12
CA VAL A 42 3.48 0.22 -5.10
C VAL A 42 2.67 1.12 -4.17
N ILE A 43 3.27 2.20 -3.70
CA ILE A 43 2.57 3.11 -2.78
C ILE A 43 1.41 3.83 -3.48
N GLU A 44 1.59 4.22 -4.73
CA GLU A 44 0.51 4.82 -5.51
C GLU A 44 -0.69 3.89 -5.61
N GLU A 45 -0.46 2.64 -5.98
CA GLU A 45 -1.52 1.66 -6.17
C GLU A 45 -2.23 1.29 -4.87
N ILE A 46 -1.48 1.00 -3.81
CA ILE A 46 -2.09 0.58 -2.54
C ILE A 46 -2.81 1.73 -1.84
N VAL A 47 -2.22 2.91 -1.80
CA VAL A 47 -2.86 4.06 -1.15
C VAL A 47 -4.09 4.51 -1.94
N THR A 48 -4.01 4.53 -3.27
CA THR A 48 -5.17 4.83 -4.11
C THR A 48 -6.33 3.85 -3.84
N ASN A 49 -6.04 2.56 -3.74
CA ASN A 49 -7.05 1.55 -3.40
C ASN A 49 -7.67 1.79 -2.02
N ILE A 50 -6.84 2.05 -1.02
CA ILE A 50 -7.32 2.33 0.33
C ILE A 50 -8.24 3.56 0.33
N LEU A 51 -7.81 4.64 -0.30
CA LEU A 51 -8.56 5.90 -0.29
C LEU A 51 -9.88 5.82 -1.06
N ARG A 52 -9.94 5.00 -2.12
CA ARG A 52 -11.15 4.87 -2.93
C ARG A 52 -12.17 3.89 -2.37
N TYR A 53 -11.73 2.83 -1.69
CA TYR A 53 -12.60 1.70 -1.40
C TYR A 53 -12.76 1.37 0.09
N GLU A 54 -11.90 1.92 0.95
CA GLU A 54 -11.87 1.60 2.37
C GLU A 54 -12.49 2.69 3.26
N TYR A 55 -12.86 3.83 2.69
CA TYR A 55 -13.49 4.93 3.42
C TYR A 55 -14.87 5.24 2.87
N LEU A 56 -15.76 5.66 3.77
CA LEU A 56 -17.02 6.27 3.39
C LEU A 56 -16.77 7.67 2.84
N GLU A 57 -17.60 8.12 1.93
CA GLU A 57 -17.53 9.47 1.40
C GLU A 57 -17.61 10.50 2.53
N GLY A 58 -16.68 11.44 2.55
CA GLY A 58 -16.61 12.46 3.59
C GLY A 58 -15.98 12.04 4.91
N GLN A 59 -15.63 10.77 5.06
CA GLN A 59 -14.92 10.28 6.23
C GLN A 59 -13.51 10.86 6.27
N ARG A 60 -13.14 11.48 7.40
CA ARG A 60 -11.81 12.07 7.59
C ARG A 60 -11.02 11.23 8.58
N GLU A 61 -9.92 10.67 8.11
CA GLU A 61 -9.01 9.85 8.90
C GLU A 61 -7.57 10.12 8.47
N THR A 62 -6.65 9.58 9.21
CA THR A 62 -5.24 9.61 8.85
C THR A 62 -4.74 8.21 8.51
N LEU A 63 -3.75 8.15 7.62
CA LEU A 63 -3.01 6.92 7.35
C LEU A 63 -1.62 7.07 7.93
N ASN A 64 -1.14 5.99 8.55
CA ASN A 64 0.24 5.90 9.02
C ASN A 64 1.00 4.97 8.08
N LEU A 65 2.05 5.48 7.45
CA LEU A 65 2.88 4.71 6.55
C LEU A 65 4.32 4.67 7.09
N THR A 66 4.92 3.50 7.09
CA THR A 66 6.31 3.34 7.51
C THR A 66 7.07 2.61 6.42
N LEU A 67 8.18 3.19 5.99
CA LEU A 67 9.10 2.59 5.03
C LEU A 67 10.37 2.18 5.76
N SER A 68 10.80 0.95 5.58
CA SER A 68 12.00 0.42 6.19
C SER A 68 12.74 -0.55 5.24
N LEU A 69 13.98 -0.86 5.59
CA LEU A 69 14.83 -1.76 4.80
C LEU A 69 15.38 -2.89 5.71
N PRO A 70 14.51 -3.74 6.26
CA PRO A 70 14.97 -4.84 7.10
C PRO A 70 15.68 -5.90 6.26
N ASP A 71 16.90 -6.26 6.63
CA ASP A 71 17.67 -7.37 6.04
C ASP A 71 17.77 -7.32 4.49
N GLY A 72 17.83 -6.11 3.91
CA GLY A 72 17.93 -5.93 2.45
C GLY A 72 16.60 -5.95 1.71
N PHE A 73 15.49 -6.12 2.40
CA PHE A 73 14.15 -6.01 1.82
C PHE A 73 13.62 -4.59 1.98
N LEU A 74 12.83 -4.16 1.02
CA LEU A 74 12.02 -2.96 1.17
C LEU A 74 10.68 -3.35 1.78
N GLU A 75 10.30 -2.71 2.88
CA GLU A 75 9.04 -2.99 3.53
C GLU A 75 8.22 -1.70 3.70
N TRP A 76 7.01 -1.71 3.16
CA TRP A 76 5.98 -0.74 3.46
C TRP A 76 5.01 -1.32 4.46
N ARG A 77 4.72 -0.55 5.51
CA ARG A 77 3.68 -0.89 6.49
C ARG A 77 2.69 0.25 6.54
N ILE A 78 1.44 -0.04 6.24
CA ILE A 78 0.39 0.97 6.13
C ILE A 78 -0.73 0.61 7.10
N ARG A 79 -1.01 1.51 8.04
CA ARG A 79 -2.11 1.39 8.99
C ARG A 79 -3.17 2.44 8.68
N PHE A 80 -4.42 2.02 8.70
CA PHE A 80 -5.55 2.88 8.41
C PHE A 80 -6.79 2.40 9.15
N ARG A 81 -7.74 3.32 9.38
CA ARG A 81 -9.07 3.02 9.93
C ARG A 81 -10.09 3.31 8.85
N GLY A 82 -10.37 2.34 8.03
CA GLY A 82 -11.39 2.40 7.00
C GLY A 82 -12.58 1.53 7.38
N ILE A 83 -13.40 1.22 6.39
CA ILE A 83 -14.45 0.21 6.51
C ILE A 83 -13.74 -1.12 6.76
N PRO A 84 -14.06 -1.85 7.85
CA PRO A 84 -13.39 -3.10 8.12
C PRO A 84 -13.56 -4.10 6.99
N PHE A 85 -12.46 -4.72 6.57
CA PHE A 85 -12.52 -5.88 5.70
C PHE A 85 -13.05 -7.07 6.49
N ASP A 86 -14.00 -7.79 5.93
CA ASP A 86 -14.34 -9.11 6.42
C ASP A 86 -13.43 -10.17 5.76
N ILE A 87 -13.54 -11.41 6.25
CA ILE A 87 -12.74 -12.52 5.73
C ILE A 87 -13.01 -12.76 4.25
N GLU A 88 -14.23 -12.53 3.79
CA GLU A 88 -14.59 -12.71 2.39
C GLU A 88 -13.95 -11.68 1.49
N ASN A 89 -13.88 -10.42 1.92
CA ASN A 89 -13.18 -9.37 1.20
C ASN A 89 -11.68 -9.69 1.09
N LEU A 90 -11.07 -10.21 2.14
CA LEU A 90 -9.69 -10.64 2.10
C LEU A 90 -9.47 -11.79 1.11
N LYS A 91 -10.34 -12.79 1.12
CA LYS A 91 -10.29 -13.90 0.17
C LYS A 91 -10.47 -13.42 -1.27
N GLN A 92 -11.37 -12.48 -1.50
CA GLN A 92 -11.56 -11.87 -2.82
C GLN A 92 -10.32 -11.09 -3.25
N TRP A 93 -9.66 -10.43 -2.33
CA TRP A 93 -8.44 -9.69 -2.61
C TRP A 93 -7.31 -10.63 -3.03
N GLU A 94 -7.08 -11.70 -2.28
CA GLU A 94 -6.12 -12.74 -2.63
C GLU A 94 -6.43 -13.38 -3.99
N LYS A 95 -7.69 -13.68 -4.23
CA LYS A 95 -8.15 -14.27 -5.48
C LYS A 95 -7.97 -13.32 -6.68
N ARG A 96 -8.19 -12.02 -6.48
CA ARG A 96 -8.00 -11.00 -7.52
C ARG A 96 -6.55 -10.82 -7.92
N THR A 97 -5.62 -10.98 -6.99
CA THR A 97 -4.18 -10.94 -7.33
C THR A 97 -3.76 -12.12 -8.21
N ALA A 98 -4.51 -13.22 -8.17
CA ALA A 98 -4.26 -14.41 -8.97
C ALA A 98 -5.02 -14.44 -10.30
N ASP A 99 -6.10 -13.66 -10.47
CA ASP A 99 -7.01 -13.73 -11.62
C ASP A 99 -7.14 -12.38 -12.32
N THR A 100 -6.41 -12.24 -13.43
CA THR A 100 -6.32 -11.01 -14.22
C THR A 100 -7.64 -10.60 -14.86
N GLU A 101 -8.44 -11.56 -15.35
CA GLU A 101 -9.70 -11.26 -16.04
C GLU A 101 -10.73 -10.69 -15.08
N ARG A 102 -10.85 -11.25 -13.89
CA ARG A 102 -11.74 -10.73 -12.85
C ARG A 102 -11.34 -9.35 -12.39
N ILE A 103 -10.06 -9.05 -12.37
CA ILE A 103 -9.52 -7.75 -12.01
C ILE A 103 -10.02 -6.69 -12.98
N ILE A 104 -10.01 -6.96 -14.27
CA ILE A 104 -10.51 -6.06 -15.31
C ILE A 104 -12.02 -5.85 -15.16
N GLU A 105 -12.77 -6.91 -14.91
CA GLU A 105 -14.23 -6.85 -14.75
C GLU A 105 -14.66 -6.06 -13.51
N SER A 106 -13.82 -5.94 -12.51
CA SER A 106 -14.13 -5.21 -11.28
C SER A 106 -14.01 -3.67 -11.41
N GLY A 107 -13.86 -3.15 -12.63
CA GLY A 107 -13.79 -1.71 -12.88
C GLY A 107 -12.49 -1.05 -12.49
N GLY A 108 -11.39 -1.80 -12.50
CA GLY A 108 -10.05 -1.30 -12.22
C GLY A 108 -9.61 -1.40 -10.76
N ARG A 109 -10.51 -1.72 -9.82
CA ARG A 109 -10.14 -1.92 -8.41
C ARG A 109 -9.11 -3.02 -8.25
N GLY A 110 -9.28 -4.12 -8.96
CA GLY A 110 -8.35 -5.23 -8.92
C GLY A 110 -7.06 -4.97 -9.70
N LEU A 111 -7.00 -3.94 -10.54
CA LEU A 111 -5.81 -3.63 -11.33
C LEU A 111 -4.65 -3.18 -10.44
N GLY A 112 -4.91 -2.35 -9.43
CA GLY A 112 -3.90 -1.97 -8.44
C GLY A 112 -3.35 -3.18 -7.69
N LEU A 113 -4.22 -4.11 -7.26
CA LEU A 113 -3.82 -5.35 -6.59
C LEU A 113 -2.97 -6.23 -7.51
N ARG A 114 -3.27 -6.27 -8.80
CA ARG A 114 -2.47 -6.97 -9.79
C ARG A 114 -1.06 -6.41 -9.89
N LEU A 115 -0.93 -5.08 -9.92
CA LEU A 115 0.38 -4.43 -9.95
C LEU A 115 1.16 -4.71 -8.68
N LEU A 116 0.50 -4.73 -7.51
CA LEU A 116 1.12 -5.15 -6.25
C LEU A 116 1.68 -6.57 -6.34
N GLY A 117 0.90 -7.52 -6.86
CA GLY A 117 1.35 -8.90 -7.05
C GLY A 117 2.53 -9.02 -8.00
N ARG A 118 2.67 -8.09 -8.96
CA ARG A 118 3.78 -8.07 -9.92
C ARG A 118 5.07 -7.50 -9.34
N TYR A 119 4.97 -6.47 -8.46
CA TYR A 119 6.12 -5.73 -7.96
C TYR A 119 6.42 -6.00 -6.50
N SER A 120 5.62 -6.81 -5.83
CA SER A 120 5.79 -7.16 -4.42
C SER A 120 5.98 -8.66 -4.26
N ASP A 121 6.92 -9.05 -3.43
CA ASP A 121 7.16 -10.47 -3.14
C ASP A 121 6.15 -11.01 -2.14
N ASP A 122 5.65 -10.16 -1.27
CA ASP A 122 4.70 -10.56 -0.23
C ASP A 122 3.79 -9.39 0.14
N VAL A 123 2.51 -9.69 0.27
CA VAL A 123 1.50 -8.73 0.73
C VAL A 123 0.70 -9.40 1.84
N THR A 124 0.73 -8.80 3.03
CA THR A 124 0.02 -9.31 4.21
C THR A 124 -1.01 -8.28 4.66
N TYR A 125 -2.23 -8.73 4.91
CA TYR A 125 -3.29 -7.92 5.49
C TYR A 125 -3.59 -8.40 6.91
N ARG A 126 -3.77 -7.44 7.84
CA ARG A 126 -4.14 -7.73 9.22
C ARG A 126 -5.29 -6.83 9.66
N ASN A 127 -6.31 -7.43 10.25
CA ASN A 127 -7.37 -6.69 10.91
C ASN A 127 -6.99 -6.56 12.40
N LEU A 128 -6.82 -5.31 12.86
CA LEU A 128 -6.42 -5.00 14.24
C LEU A 128 -7.62 -4.64 15.13
N GLY A 129 -8.83 -4.94 14.68
CA GLY A 129 -10.05 -4.62 15.41
C GLY A 129 -10.28 -3.11 15.48
N TRP A 130 -10.49 -2.58 16.69
CA TRP A 130 -10.73 -1.15 16.88
C TRP A 130 -9.53 -0.26 16.52
N GLN A 131 -8.33 -0.84 16.44
CA GLN A 131 -7.13 -0.12 16.02
C GLN A 131 -7.03 0.06 14.51
N GLY A 132 -7.95 -0.53 13.74
CA GLY A 132 -8.00 -0.40 12.30
C GLY A 132 -7.42 -1.61 11.56
N GLN A 133 -6.85 -1.35 10.40
CA GLN A 133 -6.27 -2.36 9.51
C GLN A 133 -4.81 -2.05 9.22
N GLU A 134 -4.06 -3.10 8.89
CA GLU A 134 -2.66 -2.97 8.51
C GLU A 134 -2.38 -3.77 7.24
N VAL A 135 -1.69 -3.15 6.31
CA VAL A 135 -1.16 -3.81 5.11
C VAL A 135 0.36 -3.74 5.17
N ILE A 136 1.01 -4.89 4.99
CA ILE A 136 2.47 -4.99 4.96
C ILE A 136 2.86 -5.50 3.57
N ILE A 137 3.71 -4.75 2.89
CA ILE A 137 4.18 -5.07 1.53
C ILE A 137 5.69 -5.17 1.57
N ARG A 138 6.22 -6.29 1.11
CA ARG A 138 7.66 -6.53 1.05
C ARG A 138 8.12 -6.73 -0.38
N GLN A 139 9.27 -6.16 -0.70
CA GLN A 139 9.96 -6.30 -1.97
C GLN A 139 11.43 -6.61 -1.72
N ALA A 140 11.95 -7.56 -2.46
CA ALA A 140 13.36 -7.91 -2.39
C ALA A 140 14.27 -6.79 -2.95
#